data_62fdf00955ec73874bf105fd58d91317
#
_entry.id   62fdf00955ec73874bf105fd58d91317
#
_cell.length_a   1.000
_cell.length_b   1.000
_cell.length_c   1.000
_cell.angle_alpha   90.00
_cell.angle_beta   90.00
_cell.angle_gamma   90.00
#
_symmetry.space_group_name_H-M   'P 1'
#
loop_
_entity.id
_entity.type
_entity.pdbx_description
1 polymer ?
#
loop_
_entity_poly.entity_id
_entity_poly.type
_entity_poly.pdbx_seq_one_letter_code
_entity_poly.pdbx_strand_id
1 'polypeptide(L)'
;MYKRILPIIQLLLILPFFSTCITEDVPDNTPEGNFEALWKIIDTQYCFHDYKHQEYGLDWDEVYRTYKNRITPEMNNKNLFQVLAEMLEELRDGHVNLVARHETSQYREWYDSYPANFIDTIQRIYLGKDYVITSGLKYKILEDNIGYIHYESFSAAIGEGNLD
;
A
#
# COMPACT_ATOMS: atom_id res chain seq x y z
N MET A 1 49.23 -30.85 5.44
CA MET A 1 48.81 -29.57 4.83
C MET A 1 47.47 -29.67 4.08
N TYR A 2 47.14 -30.76 3.43
CA TYR A 2 45.88 -30.96 2.65
C TYR A 2 44.60 -30.93 3.48
N LYS A 3 44.58 -31.36 4.74
CA LYS A 3 43.35 -31.45 5.57
C LYS A 3 42.69 -30.09 5.92
N ARG A 4 43.40 -28.98 5.75
CA ARG A 4 42.89 -27.63 6.01
C ARG A 4 42.40 -26.89 4.76
N ILE A 5 42.77 -27.37 3.57
CA ILE A 5 42.45 -26.74 2.29
C ILE A 5 41.06 -27.23 1.79
N LEU A 6 40.70 -28.48 2.09
CA LEU A 6 39.46 -29.11 1.65
C LEU A 6 38.20 -28.35 2.10
N PRO A 7 38.04 -27.91 3.39
CA PRO A 7 36.87 -27.15 3.81
C PRO A 7 36.82 -25.74 3.20
N ILE A 8 37.96 -25.14 2.86
CA ILE A 8 38.01 -23.83 2.20
C ILE A 8 37.54 -23.95 0.74
N ILE A 9 37.91 -25.00 0.04
CA ILE A 9 37.47 -25.29 -1.32
C ILE A 9 35.98 -25.61 -1.34
N GLN A 10 35.47 -26.35 -0.36
CA GLN A 10 34.02 -26.59 -0.22
C GLN A 10 33.23 -25.33 0.05
N LEU A 11 33.72 -24.41 0.88
CA LEU A 11 33.07 -23.13 1.15
C LEU A 11 33.05 -22.23 -0.09
N LEU A 12 34.12 -22.19 -0.87
CA LEU A 12 34.24 -21.44 -2.13
C LEU A 12 33.29 -21.97 -3.23
N LEU A 13 32.98 -23.28 -3.24
CA LEU A 13 32.08 -23.91 -4.19
C LEU A 13 30.60 -23.64 -3.88
N ILE A 14 30.25 -23.29 -2.64
CA ILE A 14 28.87 -22.99 -2.20
C ILE A 14 28.52 -21.52 -2.44
N LEU A 15 29.48 -20.60 -2.43
CA LEU A 15 29.28 -19.17 -2.62
C LEU A 15 28.49 -18.76 -3.90
N PRO A 16 28.75 -19.37 -5.09
CA PRO A 16 28.01 -18.98 -6.30
C PRO A 16 26.52 -19.35 -6.29
N PHE A 17 26.08 -20.27 -5.42
CA PHE A 17 24.67 -20.64 -5.34
C PHE A 17 23.78 -19.63 -4.63
N PHE A 18 24.37 -18.63 -3.98
CA PHE A 18 23.63 -17.53 -3.32
C PHE A 18 23.57 -16.25 -4.16
N SER A 19 24.16 -16.25 -5.35
CA SER A 19 24.04 -15.13 -6.28
C SER A 19 22.72 -15.25 -7.05
N THR A 20 21.59 -15.03 -6.39
CA THR A 20 20.33 -14.76 -7.07
C THR A 20 20.38 -13.32 -7.56
N CYS A 21 20.88 -13.08 -8.75
CA CYS A 21 20.57 -11.85 -9.48
C CYS A 21 19.06 -11.91 -9.79
N ILE A 22 18.26 -11.21 -9.00
CA ILE A 22 16.90 -10.86 -9.39
C ILE A 22 17.07 -9.84 -10.52
N THR A 23 16.94 -10.30 -11.76
CA THR A 23 16.75 -9.37 -12.90
C THR A 23 15.33 -8.85 -12.76
N GLU A 24 15.19 -7.61 -12.33
CA GLU A 24 13.91 -6.92 -12.47
C GLU A 24 13.63 -6.76 -13.95
N ASP A 25 12.54 -7.35 -14.43
CA ASP A 25 12.02 -7.06 -15.76
C ASP A 25 11.63 -5.58 -15.77
N VAL A 26 12.39 -4.75 -16.47
CA VAL A 26 12.03 -3.35 -16.67
C VAL A 26 10.89 -3.33 -17.71
N PRO A 27 9.67 -2.94 -17.33
CA PRO A 27 8.57 -2.89 -18.27
C PRO A 27 8.88 -1.88 -19.39
N ASP A 28 8.41 -2.18 -20.60
CA ASP A 28 8.45 -1.21 -21.68
C ASP A 28 7.63 0.02 -21.28
N ASN A 29 8.22 1.22 -21.47
CA ASN A 29 7.53 2.47 -21.18
C ASN A 29 6.55 2.84 -22.31
N THR A 30 5.62 1.94 -22.58
CA THR A 30 4.50 2.09 -23.50
C THR A 30 3.20 1.99 -22.71
N PRO A 31 2.07 2.48 -23.24
CA PRO A 31 0.77 2.30 -22.57
C PRO A 31 0.48 0.83 -22.22
N GLU A 32 0.76 -0.07 -23.15
CA GLU A 32 0.58 -1.50 -22.94
C GLU A 32 1.54 -2.07 -21.88
N GLY A 33 2.84 -1.74 -21.97
CA GLY A 33 3.83 -2.20 -20.99
C GLY A 33 3.52 -1.72 -19.58
N ASN A 34 3.08 -0.47 -19.41
CA ASN A 34 2.67 0.07 -18.13
C ASN A 34 1.41 -0.61 -17.57
N PHE A 35 0.44 -0.92 -18.42
CA PHE A 35 -0.75 -1.68 -18.04
C PHE A 35 -0.38 -3.09 -17.55
N GLU A 36 0.40 -3.83 -18.34
CA GLU A 36 0.84 -5.18 -18.00
C GLU A 36 1.62 -5.21 -16.68
N ALA A 37 2.53 -4.25 -16.50
CA ALA A 37 3.31 -4.14 -15.29
C ALA A 37 2.44 -3.89 -14.06
N LEU A 38 1.52 -2.95 -14.13
CA LEU A 38 0.62 -2.63 -13.02
C LEU A 38 -0.30 -3.82 -12.70
N TRP A 39 -0.93 -4.41 -13.73
CA TRP A 39 -1.79 -5.58 -13.53
C TRP A 39 -1.03 -6.72 -12.85
N LYS A 40 0.17 -7.05 -13.33
CA LYS A 40 1.01 -8.12 -12.78
C LYS A 40 1.44 -7.85 -11.34
N ILE A 41 1.75 -6.60 -11.00
CA ILE A 41 2.08 -6.22 -9.61
C ILE A 41 0.90 -6.53 -8.69
N ILE A 42 -0.29 -6.12 -9.07
CA ILE A 42 -1.49 -6.39 -8.28
C ILE A 42 -1.76 -7.90 -8.22
N ASP A 43 -1.73 -8.58 -9.36
CA ASP A 43 -1.95 -10.04 -9.44
C ASP A 43 -1.06 -10.83 -8.49
N THR A 44 0.23 -10.45 -8.42
CA THR A 44 1.22 -11.20 -7.64
C THR A 44 1.40 -10.73 -6.20
N GLN A 45 1.04 -9.50 -5.86
CA GLN A 45 1.35 -8.90 -4.57
C GLN A 45 0.12 -8.50 -3.73
N TYR A 46 -1.04 -8.36 -4.34
CA TYR A 46 -2.25 -8.01 -3.60
C TYR A 46 -2.79 -9.23 -2.85
N CYS A 47 -2.85 -9.15 -1.53
CA CYS A 47 -3.13 -10.31 -0.67
C CYS A 47 -4.64 -10.57 -0.44
N PHE A 48 -5.54 -9.71 -0.92
CA PHE A 48 -6.97 -9.82 -0.63
C PHE A 48 -7.81 -10.32 -1.80
N HIS A 49 -7.22 -10.90 -2.86
CA HIS A 49 -7.98 -11.41 -4.01
C HIS A 49 -9.08 -12.39 -3.61
N ASP A 50 -8.74 -13.42 -2.82
CA ASP A 50 -9.71 -14.41 -2.35
C ASP A 50 -10.83 -13.80 -1.52
N TYR A 51 -10.50 -12.85 -0.65
CA TYR A 51 -11.47 -12.12 0.16
C TYR A 51 -12.44 -11.32 -0.72
N LYS A 52 -11.91 -10.54 -1.68
CA LYS A 52 -12.71 -9.74 -2.61
C LYS A 52 -13.56 -10.59 -3.55
N HIS A 53 -13.05 -11.74 -3.97
CA HIS A 53 -13.82 -12.71 -4.72
C HIS A 53 -15.02 -13.24 -3.92
N GLN A 54 -14.82 -13.58 -2.65
CA GLN A 54 -15.90 -14.06 -1.78
C GLN A 54 -16.91 -12.96 -1.43
N GLU A 55 -16.47 -11.73 -1.28
CA GLU A 55 -17.30 -10.61 -0.84
C GLU A 55 -18.24 -10.11 -1.95
N TYR A 56 -17.73 -9.93 -3.16
CA TYR A 56 -18.49 -9.38 -4.29
C TYR A 56 -18.15 -9.96 -5.66
N GLY A 57 -17.46 -11.10 -5.70
CA GLY A 57 -17.21 -11.84 -6.93
C GLY A 57 -16.09 -11.28 -7.81
N LEU A 58 -15.11 -10.55 -7.24
CA LEU A 58 -13.98 -10.04 -8.02
C LEU A 58 -13.25 -11.19 -8.72
N ASP A 59 -13.11 -11.09 -10.04
CA ASP A 59 -12.27 -11.92 -10.89
C ASP A 59 -11.20 -11.04 -11.55
N TRP A 60 -9.97 -11.12 -11.04
CA TRP A 60 -8.88 -10.26 -11.51
C TRP A 60 -8.46 -10.54 -12.95
N ASP A 61 -8.63 -11.77 -13.43
CA ASP A 61 -8.43 -12.13 -14.84
C ASP A 61 -9.52 -11.52 -15.75
N GLU A 62 -10.75 -11.40 -15.27
CA GLU A 62 -11.82 -10.71 -16.00
C GLU A 62 -11.56 -9.21 -16.05
N VAL A 63 -11.08 -8.63 -14.96
CA VAL A 63 -10.62 -7.23 -14.92
C VAL A 63 -9.53 -7.01 -15.96
N TYR A 64 -8.51 -7.90 -16.04
CA TYR A 64 -7.50 -7.84 -17.09
C TYR A 64 -8.12 -7.76 -18.49
N ARG A 65 -8.97 -8.71 -18.84
CA ARG A 65 -9.59 -8.79 -20.17
C ARG A 65 -10.40 -7.54 -20.51
N THR A 66 -11.10 -6.99 -19.53
CA THR A 66 -11.94 -5.80 -19.68
C THR A 66 -11.08 -4.56 -19.95
N TYR A 67 -10.07 -4.32 -19.13
CA TYR A 67 -9.26 -3.11 -19.21
C TYR A 67 -8.19 -3.15 -20.29
N LYS A 68 -7.63 -4.33 -20.60
CA LYS A 68 -6.68 -4.52 -21.70
C LYS A 68 -7.24 -4.03 -23.05
N ASN A 69 -8.50 -4.30 -23.33
CA ASN A 69 -9.16 -3.88 -24.56
C ASN A 69 -9.31 -2.36 -24.68
N ARG A 70 -9.09 -1.61 -23.63
CA ARG A 70 -9.15 -0.14 -23.61
C ARG A 70 -7.79 0.53 -23.87
N ILE A 71 -6.71 -0.24 -23.82
CA ILE A 71 -5.36 0.26 -24.03
C ILE A 71 -5.05 0.32 -25.53
N THR A 72 -4.59 1.47 -25.98
CA THR A 72 -4.12 1.66 -27.36
C THR A 72 -2.70 2.21 -27.39
N PRO A 73 -1.91 1.90 -28.43
CA PRO A 73 -0.51 2.35 -28.53
C PRO A 73 -0.35 3.88 -28.53
N GLU A 74 -1.35 4.61 -29.04
CA GLU A 74 -1.34 6.07 -29.16
C GLU A 74 -1.90 6.78 -27.92
N MET A 75 -2.26 6.04 -26.90
CA MET A 75 -2.84 6.59 -25.67
C MET A 75 -1.88 7.55 -24.99
N ASN A 76 -2.35 8.74 -24.67
CA ASN A 76 -1.56 9.68 -23.88
C ASN A 76 -1.57 9.33 -22.39
N ASN A 77 -0.62 9.86 -21.63
CA ASN A 77 -0.43 9.54 -20.22
C ASN A 77 -1.68 9.83 -19.37
N LYS A 78 -2.45 10.85 -19.67
CA LYS A 78 -3.67 11.17 -18.92
C LYS A 78 -4.75 10.11 -19.11
N ASN A 79 -4.97 9.71 -20.36
CA ASN A 79 -5.96 8.67 -20.66
C ASN A 79 -5.52 7.31 -20.10
N LEU A 80 -4.21 7.01 -20.21
CA LEU A 80 -3.66 5.81 -19.59
C LEU A 80 -3.88 5.82 -18.07
N PHE A 81 -3.53 6.91 -17.39
CA PHE A 81 -3.75 7.05 -15.96
C PHE A 81 -5.21 6.79 -15.57
N GLN A 82 -6.15 7.36 -16.33
CA GLN A 82 -7.56 7.16 -16.06
C GLN A 82 -7.98 5.68 -16.18
N VAL A 83 -7.54 4.98 -17.23
CA VAL A 83 -7.85 3.55 -17.40
C VAL A 83 -7.24 2.71 -16.29
N LEU A 84 -5.99 2.99 -15.91
CA LEU A 84 -5.32 2.29 -14.81
C LEU A 84 -5.97 2.57 -13.46
N ALA A 85 -6.40 3.79 -13.21
CA ALA A 85 -7.12 4.19 -12.00
C ALA A 85 -8.45 3.43 -11.88
N GLU A 86 -9.26 3.43 -12.95
CA GLU A 86 -10.52 2.71 -12.99
C GLU A 86 -10.33 1.18 -12.80
N MET A 87 -9.25 0.61 -13.35
CA MET A 87 -8.90 -0.80 -13.11
C MET A 87 -8.63 -1.08 -11.63
N LEU A 88 -7.91 -0.20 -10.95
CA LEU A 88 -7.61 -0.36 -9.52
C LEU A 88 -8.84 -0.13 -8.63
N GLU A 89 -9.82 0.66 -9.08
CA GLU A 89 -11.07 0.88 -8.35
C GLU A 89 -11.92 -0.40 -8.22
N GLU A 90 -11.74 -1.37 -9.13
CA GLU A 90 -12.38 -2.69 -9.03
C GLU A 90 -11.99 -3.44 -7.74
N LEU A 91 -10.82 -3.16 -7.17
CA LEU A 91 -10.40 -3.73 -5.89
C LEU A 91 -11.21 -3.21 -4.70
N ARG A 92 -11.89 -2.07 -4.84
CA ARG A 92 -12.63 -1.40 -3.75
C ARG A 92 -11.81 -1.32 -2.45
N ASP A 93 -10.56 -0.87 -2.58
CA ASP A 93 -9.60 -0.81 -1.47
C ASP A 93 -8.97 0.58 -1.38
N GLY A 94 -9.25 1.29 -0.30
CA GLY A 94 -8.71 2.62 -0.05
C GLY A 94 -7.20 2.67 0.22
N HIS A 95 -6.55 1.53 0.38
CA HIS A 95 -5.10 1.45 0.55
C HIS A 95 -4.34 1.30 -0.79
N VAL A 96 -5.05 0.96 -1.86
CA VAL A 96 -4.47 0.88 -3.21
C VAL A 96 -4.59 2.25 -3.87
N ASN A 97 -3.46 2.89 -4.11
CA ASN A 97 -3.40 4.24 -4.68
C ASN A 97 -2.54 4.24 -5.94
N LEU A 98 -3.02 4.90 -6.99
CA LEU A 98 -2.22 5.21 -8.16
C LEU A 98 -1.79 6.67 -8.10
N VAL A 99 -0.47 6.90 -8.15
CA VAL A 99 0.09 8.25 -8.06
C VAL A 99 0.93 8.52 -9.31
N ALA A 100 0.61 9.63 -9.98
CA ALA A 100 1.41 10.20 -11.05
C ALA A 100 1.83 11.63 -10.67
N ARG A 101 2.65 12.27 -11.51
CA ARG A 101 3.24 13.59 -11.21
C ARG A 101 2.20 14.66 -10.81
N HIS A 102 1.01 14.60 -11.42
CA HIS A 102 -0.04 15.63 -11.26
C HIS A 102 -1.41 15.05 -10.91
N GLU A 103 -1.50 13.73 -10.74
CA GLU A 103 -2.76 13.04 -10.54
C GLU A 103 -2.60 11.95 -9.48
N THR A 104 -3.62 11.76 -8.66
CA THR A 104 -3.70 10.66 -7.69
C THR A 104 -5.10 10.09 -7.76
N SER A 105 -5.21 8.77 -7.86
CA SER A 105 -6.46 8.04 -7.73
C SER A 105 -6.45 7.19 -6.48
N GLN A 106 -7.61 7.15 -5.81
CA GLN A 106 -7.85 6.38 -4.60
C GLN A 106 -9.34 6.02 -4.52
N TYR A 107 -9.65 4.77 -4.21
CA TYR A 107 -11.01 4.37 -3.90
C TYR A 107 -11.46 4.97 -2.57
N ARG A 108 -12.56 5.74 -2.58
CA ARG A 108 -13.05 6.49 -1.41
C ARG A 108 -14.48 6.16 -1.01
N GLU A 109 -15.20 5.33 -1.75
CA GLU A 109 -16.64 5.08 -1.53
C GLU A 109 -16.91 4.62 -0.09
N TRP A 110 -16.05 3.79 0.48
CA TRP A 110 -16.18 3.35 1.87
C TRP A 110 -16.12 4.52 2.86
N TYR A 111 -15.29 5.52 2.58
CA TYR A 111 -15.14 6.70 3.43
C TYR A 111 -16.34 7.63 3.29
N ASP A 112 -16.81 7.82 2.06
CA ASP A 112 -17.92 8.73 1.76
C ASP A 112 -19.28 8.13 2.16
N SER A 113 -19.38 6.78 2.20
CA SER A 113 -20.61 6.05 2.54
C SER A 113 -20.81 5.85 4.05
N TYR A 114 -19.76 5.94 4.87
CA TYR A 114 -19.87 5.75 6.31
C TYR A 114 -19.73 7.07 7.06
N PRO A 115 -20.66 7.36 8.00
CA PRO A 115 -20.53 8.54 8.84
C PRO A 115 -19.29 8.45 9.72
N ALA A 116 -18.63 9.58 9.96
CA ALA A 116 -17.55 9.64 10.92
C ALA A 116 -18.06 9.18 12.30
N ASN A 117 -17.44 8.15 12.84
CA ASN A 117 -17.77 7.62 14.18
C ASN A 117 -17.01 8.30 15.32
N PHE A 118 -16.09 9.21 14.98
CA PHE A 118 -15.37 10.03 15.96
C PHE A 118 -16.13 11.33 16.20
N ILE A 119 -16.50 11.57 17.47
CA ILE A 119 -17.21 12.79 17.90
C ILE A 119 -16.34 13.48 18.97
N ASP A 120 -15.73 14.58 18.63
CA ASP A 120 -14.84 15.37 19.50
C ASP A 120 -15.55 15.80 20.82
N THR A 121 -16.83 16.14 20.75
CA THR A 121 -17.61 16.49 21.94
C THR A 121 -17.70 15.32 22.94
N ILE A 122 -17.87 14.10 22.44
CA ILE A 122 -17.93 12.90 23.29
C ILE A 122 -16.55 12.65 23.89
N GLN A 123 -15.49 12.75 23.09
CA GLN A 123 -14.13 12.64 23.62
C GLN A 123 -13.87 13.64 24.75
N ARG A 124 -14.26 14.89 24.59
CA ARG A 124 -14.10 15.94 25.63
C ARG A 124 -14.90 15.68 26.90
N ILE A 125 -16.07 15.06 26.79
CA ILE A 125 -16.88 14.71 27.97
C ILE A 125 -16.14 13.67 28.81
N TYR A 126 -15.57 12.64 28.19
CA TYR A 126 -14.91 11.54 28.89
C TYR A 126 -13.47 11.84 29.29
N LEU A 127 -12.72 12.56 28.47
CA LEU A 127 -11.29 12.82 28.71
C LEU A 127 -11.02 14.17 29.40
N GLY A 128 -11.99 15.09 29.40
CA GLY A 128 -11.73 16.46 29.83
C GLY A 128 -10.89 17.24 28.82
N LYS A 129 -10.25 18.31 29.31
CA LYS A 129 -9.37 19.17 28.51
C LYS A 129 -7.92 19.21 29.00
N ASP A 130 -7.63 18.44 30.04
CA ASP A 130 -6.37 18.43 30.79
C ASP A 130 -5.42 17.29 30.37
N TYR A 131 -5.48 16.88 29.12
CA TYR A 131 -4.56 15.89 28.54
C TYR A 131 -3.24 16.54 28.12
N VAL A 132 -2.18 15.76 28.15
CA VAL A 132 -0.86 16.19 27.66
C VAL A 132 -0.85 16.10 26.13
N ILE A 133 -0.33 17.14 25.48
CA ILE A 133 -0.14 17.19 24.03
C ILE A 133 1.36 17.17 23.75
N THR A 134 1.79 16.23 22.95
CA THR A 134 3.10 16.21 22.29
C THR A 134 2.87 16.12 20.77
N SER A 135 3.89 16.21 19.99
CA SER A 135 3.78 16.31 18.52
C SER A 135 2.87 15.23 17.92
N GLY A 136 1.63 15.59 17.56
CA GLY A 136 0.63 14.68 17.00
C GLY A 136 0.03 13.65 17.94
N LEU A 137 0.44 13.63 19.22
CA LEU A 137 -0.01 12.70 20.22
C LEU A 137 -0.72 13.45 21.36
N LYS A 138 -1.89 12.95 21.78
CA LYS A 138 -2.58 13.35 23.00
C LYS A 138 -2.64 12.18 23.94
N TYR A 139 -2.28 12.35 25.21
CA TYR A 139 -2.37 11.26 26.17
C TYR A 139 -2.79 11.75 27.56
N LYS A 140 -3.37 10.83 28.30
CA LYS A 140 -3.80 11.05 29.69
C LYS A 140 -3.83 9.70 30.43
N ILE A 141 -3.48 9.74 31.72
CA ILE A 141 -3.80 8.63 32.61
C ILE A 141 -5.19 8.90 33.19
N LEU A 142 -6.12 8.03 32.89
CA LEU A 142 -7.49 8.04 33.41
C LEU A 142 -7.53 7.42 34.81
N GLU A 143 -8.71 7.45 35.42
CA GLU A 143 -8.97 6.69 36.66
C GLU A 143 -8.64 5.19 36.44
N ASP A 144 -8.35 4.48 37.50
CA ASP A 144 -7.94 3.07 37.48
C ASP A 144 -6.62 2.77 36.75
N ASN A 145 -5.75 3.74 36.62
CA ASN A 145 -4.46 3.61 35.92
C ASN A 145 -4.57 3.20 34.44
N ILE A 146 -5.64 3.58 33.77
CA ILE A 146 -5.82 3.35 32.33
C ILE A 146 -5.07 4.44 31.55
N GLY A 147 -4.09 4.06 30.71
CA GLY A 147 -3.43 4.97 29.78
C GLY A 147 -4.31 5.18 28.54
N TYR A 148 -4.70 6.42 28.27
CA TYR A 148 -5.35 6.79 27.04
C TYR A 148 -4.33 7.49 26.11
N ILE A 149 -4.24 7.04 24.88
CA ILE A 149 -3.39 7.64 23.85
C ILE A 149 -4.23 7.86 22.60
N HIS A 150 -4.22 9.07 22.07
CA HIS A 150 -4.85 9.41 20.80
C HIS A 150 -3.79 9.91 19.83
N TYR A 151 -3.65 9.23 18.70
CA TYR A 151 -2.78 9.58 17.60
C TYR A 151 -3.62 9.88 16.37
N GLU A 152 -3.57 11.10 15.86
CA GLU A 152 -4.51 11.56 14.83
C GLU A 152 -4.14 11.08 13.43
N SER A 153 -2.85 10.93 13.14
CA SER A 153 -2.39 10.57 11.79
C SER A 153 -0.99 10.00 11.79
N PHE A 154 -0.77 8.99 10.96
CA PHE A 154 0.56 8.46 10.62
C PHE A 154 1.22 9.22 9.46
N SER A 155 0.72 10.40 9.09
CA SER A 155 1.34 11.24 8.08
C SER A 155 2.67 11.78 8.58
N ALA A 156 3.71 11.75 7.73
CA ALA A 156 5.03 12.31 8.03
C ALA A 156 5.02 13.82 8.34
N ALA A 157 3.95 14.53 7.96
CA ALA A 157 3.77 15.95 8.27
C ALA A 157 3.42 16.20 9.75
N ILE A 158 3.01 15.18 10.49
CA ILE A 158 2.69 15.25 11.91
C ILE A 158 3.77 14.49 12.65
N GLY A 159 4.73 15.19 13.23
CA GLY A 159 5.68 14.56 14.12
C GLY A 159 7.11 14.42 13.64
N GLU A 160 7.55 15.20 12.68
CA GLU A 160 8.99 15.35 12.48
C GLU A 160 9.62 15.84 13.78
N GLY A 161 10.29 14.94 14.46
CA GLY A 161 11.27 15.25 15.50
C GLY A 161 10.82 15.21 16.94
N ASN A 162 9.70 14.61 17.32
CA ASN A 162 9.23 14.70 18.70
C ASN A 162 8.63 13.42 19.29
N LEU A 163 9.37 12.34 19.22
CA LEU A 163 9.23 11.21 20.15
C LEU A 163 10.43 11.25 21.15
N ASP A 164 10.68 12.42 21.74
CA ASP A 164 11.60 12.56 22.86
C ASP A 164 10.90 12.24 24.18
#